data_157251a0a083b6eaee533d54c5510e50
#
_entry.id   157251a0a083b6eaee533d54c5510e50
#
_cell.length_a   1.000
_cell.length_b   1.000
_cell.length_c   1.000
_cell.angle_alpha   90.00
_cell.angle_beta   90.00
_cell.angle_gamma   90.00
#
_symmetry.space_group_name_H-M   'P 1'
#
loop_
_entity.id
_entity.type
_entity.pdbx_description
1 polymer ?
#
loop_
_entity_poly.entity_id
_entity_poly.type
_entity_poly.pdbx_seq_one_letter_code
_entity_poly.pdbx_strand_id
1 'polypeptide(L)'
;MRSSKIIHIVSCHAEGEVGEVIVGGVAPPPGESIWEQARWIDQDQTLRNFVLNEPRGGVFKHVNLLVPPKNEKAVFGFIIMEPEHTPPMSGSNSICVATVLLDSGMIQMVEPETTFFLEAPAGLVKVKAFCENGKARSIEINNVPSFADKLDVQLEVAGIGTLTVDTAYGGDSFVIVNAKSLGFEIVADEARELAETGARITAAANQQIKFQHPTQQDWNKISFCQFTLPVEIKDGIPHGRNTVAIDPGKLDRSPCGTGCSARMAVMHARGEMQVGDRFVATSIIDSRFDCTIHERTKIENIRSEERRVGKECRSRWSPYH
;
A
#
# COMPACT_ATOMS: atom_id res chain seq x y z
N MET A 1 -12.09 2.83 37.83
CA MET A 1 -12.12 3.54 36.53
C MET A 1 -13.32 3.00 35.74
N ARG A 2 -14.21 3.86 35.24
CA ARG A 2 -15.31 3.42 34.38
C ARG A 2 -14.90 3.66 32.93
N SER A 3 -14.91 2.64 32.08
CA SER A 3 -14.77 2.77 30.64
C SER A 3 -16.16 2.86 30.01
N SER A 4 -16.39 3.81 29.13
CA SER A 4 -17.63 3.95 28.35
C SER A 4 -17.55 3.25 27.00
N LYS A 5 -16.36 2.82 26.59
CA LYS A 5 -16.11 2.23 25.27
C LYS A 5 -14.93 1.26 25.34
N ILE A 6 -15.07 0.11 24.70
CA ILE A 6 -13.99 -0.89 24.51
C ILE A 6 -13.79 -1.06 23.01
N ILE A 7 -12.56 -0.97 22.54
CA ILE A 7 -12.16 -1.30 21.17
C ILE A 7 -11.27 -2.53 21.21
N HIS A 8 -11.62 -3.54 20.42
CA HIS A 8 -10.84 -4.77 20.30
C HIS A 8 -9.93 -4.67 19.08
N ILE A 9 -8.62 -4.76 19.31
CA ILE A 9 -7.59 -4.65 18.27
C ILE A 9 -6.73 -5.92 18.32
N VAL A 10 -6.48 -6.51 17.15
CA VAL A 10 -5.51 -7.59 16.96
C VAL A 10 -4.30 -7.02 16.23
N SER A 11 -3.13 -7.18 16.83
CA SER A 11 -1.86 -6.71 16.24
C SER A 11 -1.36 -7.67 15.19
N CYS A 12 -0.89 -7.14 14.06
CA CYS A 12 -0.31 -7.88 12.96
C CYS A 12 0.73 -7.01 12.24
N HIS A 13 1.59 -7.64 11.45
CA HIS A 13 2.48 -6.95 10.52
C HIS A 13 2.68 -7.75 9.25
N ALA A 14 2.99 -7.07 8.14
CA ALA A 14 3.38 -7.68 6.88
C ALA A 14 4.77 -7.16 6.50
N GLU A 15 5.77 -8.05 6.47
CA GLU A 15 7.15 -7.71 6.13
C GLU A 15 7.70 -6.51 6.95
N GLY A 16 7.34 -6.45 8.26
CA GLY A 16 7.78 -5.41 9.18
C GLY A 16 6.87 -4.17 9.26
N GLU A 17 5.97 -3.97 8.31
CA GLU A 17 5.00 -2.87 8.38
C GLU A 17 3.82 -3.26 9.26
N VAL A 18 3.57 -2.48 10.31
CA VAL A 18 2.49 -2.74 11.28
C VAL A 18 1.13 -2.43 10.67
N GLY A 19 0.21 -3.39 10.76
CA GLY A 19 -1.16 -3.22 10.29
C GLY A 19 -2.12 -3.83 11.32
N GLU A 20 -2.42 -3.11 12.39
CA GLU A 20 -3.37 -3.55 13.40
C GLU A 20 -4.79 -3.62 12.86
N VAL A 21 -5.62 -4.51 13.40
CA VAL A 21 -6.99 -4.70 12.92
C VAL A 21 -7.98 -4.53 14.05
N ILE A 22 -8.90 -3.56 13.92
CA ILE A 22 -10.03 -3.39 14.82
C ILE A 22 -11.09 -4.43 14.43
N VAL A 23 -11.27 -5.42 15.31
CA VAL A 23 -12.21 -6.53 15.13
C VAL A 23 -13.53 -6.36 15.89
N GLY A 24 -13.66 -5.30 16.68
CA GLY A 24 -14.88 -5.01 17.43
C GLY A 24 -14.84 -3.72 18.24
N GLY A 25 -16.01 -3.30 18.72
CA GLY A 25 -16.16 -2.12 19.58
C GLY A 25 -16.30 -0.77 18.85
N VAL A 26 -16.30 -0.79 17.52
CA VAL A 26 -16.48 0.40 16.64
C VAL A 26 -17.61 0.11 15.66
N ALA A 27 -18.59 1.03 15.59
CA ALA A 27 -19.63 0.97 14.57
C ALA A 27 -19.07 1.36 13.20
N PRO A 28 -19.57 0.78 12.11
CA PRO A 28 -19.21 1.23 10.77
C PRO A 28 -19.51 2.73 10.58
N PRO A 29 -18.64 3.49 9.91
CA PRO A 29 -18.91 4.87 9.57
C PRO A 29 -20.11 4.99 8.63
N PRO A 30 -20.76 6.17 8.53
CA PRO A 30 -21.75 6.44 7.50
C PRO A 30 -21.17 6.34 6.09
N GLY A 31 -21.97 5.90 5.12
CA GLY A 31 -21.62 5.80 3.71
C GLY A 31 -22.23 4.58 3.03
N GLU A 32 -22.61 4.74 1.77
CA GLU A 32 -23.20 3.68 0.94
C GLU A 32 -22.12 2.79 0.30
N SER A 33 -20.87 3.25 0.24
CA SER A 33 -19.69 2.53 -0.23
C SER A 33 -18.57 2.55 0.81
N ILE A 34 -17.62 1.62 0.69
CA ILE A 34 -16.41 1.62 1.55
C ILE A 34 -15.57 2.89 1.26
N TRP A 35 -15.61 3.39 0.02
CA TRP A 35 -14.99 4.66 -0.35
C TRP A 35 -15.55 5.83 0.46
N GLU A 36 -16.88 6.00 0.49
CA GLU A 36 -17.53 7.06 1.27
C GLU A 36 -17.26 6.94 2.77
N GLN A 37 -17.29 5.72 3.31
CA GLN A 37 -16.96 5.45 4.71
C GLN A 37 -15.50 5.86 5.04
N ALA A 38 -14.55 5.59 4.14
CA ALA A 38 -13.16 6.03 4.30
C ALA A 38 -13.04 7.56 4.25
N ARG A 39 -13.73 8.21 3.30
CA ARG A 39 -13.74 9.69 3.22
C ARG A 39 -14.39 10.34 4.45
N TRP A 40 -15.40 9.68 5.04
CA TRP A 40 -15.99 10.14 6.30
C TRP A 40 -14.95 10.12 7.45
N ILE A 41 -14.15 9.05 7.57
CA ILE A 41 -13.07 8.97 8.58
C ILE A 41 -11.97 10.03 8.32
N ASP A 42 -11.69 10.36 7.07
CA ASP A 42 -10.75 11.43 6.73
C ASP A 42 -11.22 12.79 7.27
N GLN A 43 -12.53 13.03 7.30
CA GLN A 43 -13.13 14.26 7.80
C GLN A 43 -13.31 14.22 9.33
N ASP A 44 -13.92 13.15 9.86
CA ASP A 44 -14.03 12.91 11.31
C ASP A 44 -12.85 12.06 11.79
N GLN A 45 -11.78 12.73 12.15
CA GLN A 45 -10.53 12.10 12.58
C GLN A 45 -10.57 11.52 14.01
N THR A 46 -11.72 11.53 14.68
CA THR A 46 -11.83 11.15 16.10
C THR A 46 -11.32 9.74 16.36
N LEU A 47 -11.76 8.74 15.58
CA LEU A 47 -11.29 7.36 15.73
C LEU A 47 -9.82 7.22 15.34
N ARG A 48 -9.45 7.79 14.19
CA ARG A 48 -8.08 7.73 13.67
C ARG A 48 -7.08 8.30 14.69
N ASN A 49 -7.32 9.50 15.18
CA ASN A 49 -6.47 10.12 16.20
C ASN A 49 -6.45 9.33 17.50
N PHE A 50 -7.56 8.72 17.90
CA PHE A 50 -7.61 7.92 19.12
C PHE A 50 -6.73 6.68 19.07
N VAL A 51 -6.65 5.99 17.93
CA VAL A 51 -5.90 4.72 17.80
C VAL A 51 -4.48 4.89 17.25
N LEU A 52 -4.20 5.97 16.53
CA LEU A 52 -2.92 6.21 15.88
C LEU A 52 -1.99 7.17 16.63
N ASN A 53 -2.53 8.00 17.55
CA ASN A 53 -1.72 8.94 18.30
C ASN A 53 -1.37 8.42 19.70
N GLU A 54 -0.29 8.94 20.26
CA GLU A 54 0.14 8.68 21.64
C GLU A 54 -1.01 8.88 22.66
N PRO A 55 -1.09 8.09 23.71
CA PRO A 55 -0.20 6.98 24.08
C PRO A 55 -0.60 5.61 23.48
N ARG A 56 -1.64 5.50 22.65
CA ARG A 56 -2.17 4.24 22.09
C ARG A 56 -1.58 3.87 20.75
N GLY A 57 -1.06 4.84 20.04
CA GLY A 57 -0.47 4.69 18.73
C GLY A 57 0.89 5.35 18.62
N GLY A 58 1.29 5.62 17.39
CA GLY A 58 2.52 6.29 17.01
C GLY A 58 2.63 6.32 15.50
N VAL A 59 3.52 7.15 14.98
CA VAL A 59 3.72 7.38 13.54
C VAL A 59 3.99 6.10 12.74
N PHE A 60 4.47 5.04 13.39
CA PHE A 60 4.77 3.75 12.75
C PHE A 60 3.55 2.82 12.60
N LYS A 61 2.40 3.16 13.18
CA LYS A 61 1.22 2.31 13.15
C LYS A 61 0.31 2.61 11.95
N HIS A 62 -0.23 1.54 11.37
CA HIS A 62 -1.44 1.57 10.58
C HIS A 62 -2.52 0.77 11.30
N VAL A 63 -3.76 1.20 11.22
CA VAL A 63 -4.88 0.52 11.85
C VAL A 63 -6.00 0.34 10.84
N ASN A 64 -6.52 -0.87 10.73
CA ASN A 64 -7.56 -1.25 9.81
C ASN A 64 -8.88 -1.46 10.56
N LEU A 65 -9.93 -0.76 10.18
CA LEU A 65 -11.27 -0.96 10.73
C LEU A 65 -12.03 -1.97 9.88
N LEU A 66 -12.38 -3.12 10.44
CA LEU A 66 -13.31 -4.06 9.79
C LEU A 66 -14.73 -3.48 9.76
N VAL A 67 -15.37 -3.56 8.61
CA VAL A 67 -16.75 -3.12 8.37
C VAL A 67 -17.51 -4.17 7.56
N PRO A 68 -18.85 -4.20 7.60
CA PRO A 68 -19.63 -5.00 6.67
C PRO A 68 -19.27 -4.64 5.23
N PRO A 69 -19.10 -5.63 4.34
CA PRO A 69 -18.82 -5.38 2.94
C PRO A 69 -20.06 -4.77 2.26
N LYS A 70 -19.85 -4.01 1.21
CA LYS A 70 -20.90 -3.49 0.33
C LYS A 70 -21.02 -4.33 -0.94
N ASN A 71 -19.97 -5.04 -1.31
CA ASN A 71 -19.95 -5.98 -2.43
C ASN A 71 -20.22 -7.39 -1.93
N GLU A 72 -21.20 -8.09 -2.53
CA GLU A 72 -21.64 -9.44 -2.14
C GLU A 72 -20.54 -10.51 -2.26
N LYS A 73 -19.52 -10.27 -3.07
CA LYS A 73 -18.36 -11.18 -3.22
C LYS A 73 -17.39 -11.11 -2.06
N ALA A 74 -17.37 -10.00 -1.33
CA ALA A 74 -16.42 -9.80 -0.24
C ALA A 74 -16.96 -10.38 1.08
N VAL A 75 -16.08 -11.02 1.84
CA VAL A 75 -16.44 -11.57 3.18
C VAL A 75 -16.38 -10.47 4.24
N PHE A 76 -15.51 -9.49 4.08
CA PHE A 76 -15.38 -8.29 4.91
C PHE A 76 -14.99 -7.09 4.07
N GLY A 77 -15.48 -5.91 4.46
CA GLY A 77 -14.91 -4.63 4.09
C GLY A 77 -13.89 -4.18 5.13
N PHE A 78 -12.96 -3.33 4.74
CA PHE A 78 -12.04 -2.71 5.69
C PHE A 78 -11.63 -1.31 5.26
N ILE A 79 -11.39 -0.44 6.25
CA ILE A 79 -10.94 0.93 6.05
C ILE A 79 -9.56 1.07 6.64
N ILE A 80 -8.61 1.51 5.83
CA ILE A 80 -7.23 1.70 6.21
C ILE A 80 -7.09 3.09 6.83
N MET A 81 -6.50 3.16 8.02
CA MET A 81 -6.20 4.40 8.72
C MET A 81 -4.69 4.51 8.92
N GLU A 82 -4.11 5.52 8.30
CA GLU A 82 -2.73 5.94 8.48
C GLU A 82 -2.69 7.28 9.27
N PRO A 83 -1.55 7.69 9.82
CA PRO A 83 -1.48 8.91 10.63
C PRO A 83 -2.09 10.14 9.96
N GLU A 84 -1.87 10.35 8.66
CA GLU A 84 -2.29 11.57 7.96
C GLU A 84 -3.50 11.39 7.03
N HIS A 85 -3.83 10.17 6.63
CA HIS A 85 -4.96 9.94 5.71
C HIS A 85 -5.52 8.52 5.76
N THR A 86 -6.58 8.27 4.98
CA THR A 86 -7.17 6.96 4.75
C THR A 86 -6.90 6.56 3.29
N PRO A 87 -5.85 5.78 3.02
CA PRO A 87 -5.50 5.39 1.66
C PRO A 87 -6.59 4.52 1.01
N PRO A 88 -6.76 4.61 -0.31
CA PRO A 88 -7.73 3.77 -1.03
C PRO A 88 -7.41 2.28 -0.97
N MET A 89 -6.13 1.94 -0.96
CA MET A 89 -5.62 0.59 -0.90
C MET A 89 -4.24 0.56 -0.24
N SER A 90 -3.95 -0.53 0.46
CA SER A 90 -2.62 -0.84 0.98
C SER A 90 -2.40 -2.34 0.93
N GLY A 91 -1.30 -2.76 0.31
CA GLY A 91 -0.94 -4.18 0.18
C GLY A 91 -0.62 -4.81 1.53
N SER A 92 0.24 -4.20 2.34
CA SER A 92 0.62 -4.68 3.67
C SER A 92 -0.58 -4.75 4.61
N ASN A 93 -1.45 -3.73 4.60
CA ASN A 93 -2.66 -3.73 5.41
C ASN A 93 -3.65 -4.81 4.98
N SER A 94 -3.85 -5.05 3.68
CA SER A 94 -4.68 -6.14 3.16
C SER A 94 -4.17 -7.52 3.61
N ILE A 95 -2.84 -7.71 3.63
CA ILE A 95 -2.20 -8.93 4.14
C ILE A 95 -2.46 -9.08 5.64
N CYS A 96 -2.30 -8.01 6.43
CA CYS A 96 -2.59 -8.03 7.87
C CYS A 96 -4.05 -8.36 8.16
N VAL A 97 -5.00 -7.72 7.45
CA VAL A 97 -6.43 -8.00 7.59
C VAL A 97 -6.72 -9.47 7.28
N ALA A 98 -6.23 -9.98 6.16
CA ALA A 98 -6.43 -11.38 5.76
C ALA A 98 -5.87 -12.37 6.80
N THR A 99 -4.66 -12.10 7.30
CA THR A 99 -4.00 -12.92 8.32
C THR A 99 -4.83 -12.93 9.63
N VAL A 100 -5.25 -11.75 10.10
CA VAL A 100 -6.04 -11.65 11.33
C VAL A 100 -7.38 -12.38 11.19
N LEU A 101 -8.09 -12.22 10.08
CA LEU A 101 -9.37 -12.90 9.85
C LEU A 101 -9.24 -14.42 9.88
N LEU A 102 -8.17 -14.95 9.29
CA LEU A 102 -7.91 -16.41 9.27
C LEU A 102 -7.42 -16.92 10.63
N ASP A 103 -6.38 -16.30 11.18
CA ASP A 103 -5.71 -16.78 12.40
C ASP A 103 -6.57 -16.59 13.66
N SER A 104 -7.54 -15.66 13.65
CA SER A 104 -8.52 -15.49 14.73
C SER A 104 -9.80 -16.32 14.53
N GLY A 105 -9.92 -17.08 13.43
CA GLY A 105 -11.10 -17.89 13.13
C GLY A 105 -12.35 -17.10 12.72
N MET A 106 -12.23 -15.82 12.37
CA MET A 106 -13.33 -15.01 11.83
C MET A 106 -13.76 -15.47 10.44
N ILE A 107 -12.81 -16.06 9.69
CA ILE A 107 -13.05 -16.79 8.43
C ILE A 107 -12.56 -18.22 8.63
N GLN A 108 -13.34 -19.20 8.14
CA GLN A 108 -12.92 -20.58 8.17
C GLN A 108 -11.69 -20.80 7.30
N MET A 109 -10.60 -21.26 7.92
CA MET A 109 -9.39 -21.64 7.23
C MET A 109 -9.54 -23.01 6.58
N VAL A 110 -9.07 -23.15 5.36
CA VAL A 110 -8.95 -24.41 4.61
C VAL A 110 -7.48 -24.58 4.22
N GLU A 111 -6.88 -25.70 4.59
CA GLU A 111 -5.52 -26.06 4.21
C GLU A 111 -5.49 -26.92 2.95
N PRO A 112 -4.50 -26.78 2.08
CA PRO A 112 -3.34 -25.90 2.19
C PRO A 112 -3.61 -24.47 1.68
N GLU A 113 -4.81 -24.18 1.17
CA GLU A 113 -5.13 -22.91 0.52
C GLU A 113 -6.53 -22.43 0.85
N THR A 114 -6.65 -21.17 1.24
CA THR A 114 -7.93 -20.48 1.44
C THR A 114 -7.99 -19.27 0.51
N THR A 115 -9.04 -19.19 -0.31
CA THR A 115 -9.26 -18.04 -1.23
C THR A 115 -10.57 -17.34 -0.89
N PHE A 116 -10.52 -15.99 -0.81
CA PHE A 116 -11.69 -15.14 -0.55
C PHE A 116 -11.46 -13.73 -1.08
N PHE A 117 -12.49 -12.87 -0.97
CA PHE A 117 -12.38 -11.47 -1.34
C PHE A 117 -12.55 -10.58 -0.12
N LEU A 118 -11.76 -9.52 -0.05
CA LEU A 118 -11.94 -8.36 0.80
C LEU A 118 -12.40 -7.17 -0.04
N GLU A 119 -13.01 -6.18 0.60
CA GLU A 119 -13.37 -4.92 -0.05
C GLU A 119 -12.63 -3.77 0.62
N ALA A 120 -11.67 -3.18 -0.11
CA ALA A 120 -10.99 -1.93 0.26
C ALA A 120 -11.74 -0.72 -0.33
N PRO A 121 -11.44 0.52 0.10
CA PRO A 121 -12.03 1.71 -0.53
C PRO A 121 -11.85 1.76 -2.05
N ALA A 122 -10.72 1.31 -2.58
CA ALA A 122 -10.44 1.25 -4.02
C ALA A 122 -11.14 0.09 -4.76
N GLY A 123 -11.79 -0.85 -4.06
CA GLY A 123 -12.52 -1.97 -4.65
C GLY A 123 -12.16 -3.35 -4.09
N LEU A 124 -12.53 -4.38 -4.84
CA LEU A 124 -12.32 -5.77 -4.44
C LEU A 124 -10.84 -6.16 -4.49
N VAL A 125 -10.41 -6.85 -3.43
CA VAL A 125 -9.09 -7.44 -3.29
C VAL A 125 -9.25 -8.94 -3.17
N LYS A 126 -8.82 -9.70 -4.17
CA LYS A 126 -8.77 -11.15 -4.08
C LYS A 126 -7.59 -11.56 -3.20
N VAL A 127 -7.86 -12.38 -2.21
CA VAL A 127 -6.89 -12.94 -1.28
C VAL A 127 -6.75 -14.42 -1.54
N LYS A 128 -5.50 -14.89 -1.58
CA LYS A 128 -5.13 -16.29 -1.59
C LYS A 128 -4.13 -16.53 -0.46
N ALA A 129 -4.56 -17.25 0.57
CA ALA A 129 -3.76 -17.56 1.73
C ALA A 129 -3.24 -19.00 1.64
N PHE A 130 -1.94 -19.17 1.82
CA PHE A 130 -1.32 -20.48 1.98
C PHE A 130 -1.27 -20.79 3.47
N CYS A 131 -1.98 -21.87 3.85
CA CYS A 131 -2.25 -22.19 5.24
C CYS A 131 -1.62 -23.54 5.62
N GLU A 132 -1.05 -23.58 6.80
CA GLU A 132 -0.43 -24.78 7.36
C GLU A 132 -0.48 -24.78 8.88
N ASN A 133 -0.93 -25.90 9.48
CA ASN A 133 -1.03 -26.08 10.94
C ASN A 133 -1.86 -24.97 11.62
N GLY A 134 -3.00 -24.63 11.03
CA GLY A 134 -3.92 -23.62 11.55
C GLY A 134 -3.40 -22.19 11.48
N LYS A 135 -2.44 -21.90 10.60
CA LYS A 135 -1.82 -20.58 10.41
C LYS A 135 -1.75 -20.19 8.95
N ALA A 136 -2.02 -18.93 8.67
CA ALA A 136 -1.72 -18.32 7.39
C ALA A 136 -0.21 -18.05 7.26
N ARG A 137 0.48 -18.86 6.46
CA ARG A 137 1.95 -18.81 6.29
C ARG A 137 2.41 -17.78 5.27
N SER A 138 1.64 -17.58 4.23
CA SER A 138 1.85 -16.50 3.28
C SER A 138 0.53 -16.06 2.67
N ILE A 139 0.44 -14.78 2.37
CA ILE A 139 -0.74 -14.16 1.74
C ILE A 139 -0.34 -13.60 0.39
N GLU A 140 -1.12 -13.96 -0.61
CA GLU A 140 -1.07 -13.39 -1.94
C GLU A 140 -2.32 -12.54 -2.17
N ILE A 141 -2.16 -11.33 -2.66
CA ILE A 141 -3.26 -10.44 -2.97
C ILE A 141 -3.23 -9.99 -4.43
N ASN A 142 -4.38 -10.00 -5.08
CA ASN A 142 -4.53 -9.30 -6.34
C ASN A 142 -4.90 -7.85 -6.02
N ASN A 143 -3.98 -6.94 -6.34
CA ASN A 143 -4.18 -5.52 -6.12
C ASN A 143 -5.22 -4.95 -7.11
N VAL A 144 -5.75 -3.77 -6.77
CA VAL A 144 -6.53 -2.96 -7.72
C VAL A 144 -5.68 -2.56 -8.93
N PRO A 145 -6.29 -2.21 -10.08
CA PRO A 145 -5.56 -1.79 -11.27
C PRO A 145 -4.56 -0.67 -10.98
N SER A 146 -3.35 -0.81 -11.52
CA SER A 146 -2.27 0.17 -11.41
C SER A 146 -1.91 0.73 -12.78
N PHE A 147 -1.38 1.96 -12.82
CA PHE A 147 -1.01 2.64 -14.06
C PHE A 147 0.12 3.64 -13.84
N ALA A 148 0.95 3.84 -14.88
CA ALA A 148 1.83 4.99 -14.98
C ALA A 148 1.00 6.21 -15.40
N ASP A 149 1.18 7.34 -14.72
CA ASP A 149 0.51 8.60 -15.07
C ASP A 149 1.41 9.45 -15.98
N LYS A 150 2.59 9.84 -15.49
CA LYS A 150 3.57 10.60 -16.26
C LYS A 150 4.96 10.03 -16.08
N LEU A 151 5.76 10.05 -17.14
CA LEU A 151 7.14 9.56 -17.15
C LEU A 151 8.11 10.71 -17.40
N ASP A 152 9.28 10.62 -16.77
CA ASP A 152 10.43 11.52 -16.99
C ASP A 152 10.12 13.02 -16.80
N VAL A 153 9.25 13.33 -15.82
CA VAL A 153 8.86 14.71 -15.50
C VAL A 153 9.99 15.42 -14.76
N GLN A 154 10.28 16.65 -15.18
CA GLN A 154 11.22 17.51 -14.44
C GLN A 154 10.49 18.14 -13.26
N LEU A 155 11.04 17.97 -12.06
CA LEU A 155 10.49 18.45 -10.80
C LEU A 155 11.53 19.31 -10.07
N GLU A 156 11.21 20.57 -9.83
CA GLU A 156 12.05 21.47 -9.05
C GLU A 156 11.78 21.28 -7.55
N VAL A 157 12.80 20.91 -6.79
CA VAL A 157 12.69 20.72 -5.34
C VAL A 157 13.62 21.70 -4.62
N ALA A 158 13.04 22.59 -3.82
CA ALA A 158 13.80 23.62 -3.13
C ALA A 158 14.93 23.04 -2.27
N GLY A 159 16.18 23.50 -2.50
CA GLY A 159 17.39 23.02 -1.81
C GLY A 159 17.84 21.60 -2.18
N ILE A 160 17.27 21.01 -3.25
CA ILE A 160 17.73 19.76 -3.85
C ILE A 160 18.12 20.00 -5.32
N GLY A 161 17.30 20.77 -6.06
CA GLY A 161 17.48 21.04 -7.48
C GLY A 161 16.42 20.34 -8.33
N THR A 162 16.70 20.20 -9.61
CA THR A 162 15.83 19.56 -10.60
C THR A 162 16.00 18.05 -10.56
N LEU A 163 14.90 17.33 -10.34
CA LEU A 163 14.84 15.88 -10.37
C LEU A 163 14.06 15.41 -11.60
N THR A 164 14.46 14.29 -12.17
CA THR A 164 13.63 13.55 -13.13
C THR A 164 12.87 12.48 -12.38
N VAL A 165 11.54 12.56 -12.43
CA VAL A 165 10.64 11.69 -11.66
C VAL A 165 9.55 11.10 -12.55
N ASP A 166 8.98 9.98 -12.09
CA ASP A 166 7.77 9.40 -12.64
C ASP A 166 6.61 9.61 -11.69
N THR A 167 5.37 9.64 -12.21
CA THR A 167 4.17 9.53 -11.38
C THR A 167 3.36 8.31 -11.78
N ALA A 168 2.82 7.60 -10.78
CA ALA A 168 2.07 6.37 -11.01
C ALA A 168 1.06 6.12 -9.88
N TYR A 169 0.07 5.29 -10.16
CA TYR A 169 -0.91 4.78 -9.22
C TYR A 169 -0.77 3.27 -9.10
N GLY A 170 -0.75 2.76 -7.87
CA GLY A 170 -0.68 1.34 -7.59
C GLY A 170 -1.67 0.89 -6.50
N GLY A 171 -2.78 1.64 -6.34
CA GLY A 171 -3.71 1.54 -5.21
C GLY A 171 -3.60 2.75 -4.29
N ASP A 172 -2.52 3.50 -4.42
CA ASP A 172 -2.31 4.88 -4.00
C ASP A 172 -1.42 5.57 -5.05
N SER A 173 -1.21 6.87 -4.94
CA SER A 173 -0.50 7.72 -5.90
C SER A 173 0.91 8.08 -5.43
N PHE A 174 1.86 7.92 -6.33
CA PHE A 174 3.29 8.04 -6.05
C PHE A 174 4.00 9.01 -6.99
N VAL A 175 4.95 9.77 -6.45
CA VAL A 175 6.09 10.29 -7.19
C VAL A 175 7.26 9.32 -6.95
N ILE A 176 7.86 8.83 -8.04
CA ILE A 176 8.91 7.81 -8.01
C ILE A 176 10.23 8.46 -8.45
N VAL A 177 11.26 8.32 -7.62
CA VAL A 177 12.57 8.92 -7.86
C VAL A 177 13.70 7.90 -7.69
N ASN A 178 14.74 8.02 -8.50
CA ASN A 178 15.95 7.22 -8.34
C ASN A 178 16.76 7.74 -7.14
N ALA A 179 16.87 6.92 -6.09
CA ALA A 179 17.57 7.26 -4.86
C ALA A 179 19.06 7.58 -5.09
N LYS A 180 19.71 6.89 -6.04
CA LYS A 180 21.12 7.14 -6.37
C LYS A 180 21.39 8.54 -6.93
N SER A 181 20.43 9.14 -7.61
CA SER A 181 20.57 10.52 -8.10
C SER A 181 20.64 11.54 -6.96
N LEU A 182 20.21 11.13 -5.77
CA LEU A 182 20.24 11.92 -4.54
C LEU A 182 21.34 11.46 -3.57
N GLY A 183 22.13 10.46 -3.95
CA GLY A 183 23.22 9.91 -3.11
C GLY A 183 22.80 8.86 -2.09
N PHE A 184 21.57 8.36 -2.14
CA PHE A 184 21.07 7.33 -1.20
C PHE A 184 21.26 5.91 -1.73
N GLU A 185 21.52 4.99 -0.80
CA GLU A 185 21.59 3.54 -1.03
C GLU A 185 20.38 2.77 -0.46
N ILE A 186 19.43 3.46 0.14
CA ILE A 186 18.23 2.91 0.81
C ILE A 186 18.64 1.90 1.90
N VAL A 187 19.39 2.38 2.87
CA VAL A 187 19.81 1.63 4.08
C VAL A 187 19.22 2.27 5.34
N ALA A 188 19.14 1.50 6.42
CA ALA A 188 18.47 1.92 7.65
C ALA A 188 19.05 3.22 8.25
N ASP A 189 20.36 3.44 8.12
CA ASP A 189 21.05 4.62 8.63
C ASP A 189 20.63 5.91 7.90
N GLU A 190 20.10 5.82 6.68
CA GLU A 190 19.60 6.95 5.87
C GLU A 190 18.11 7.24 6.13
N ALA A 191 17.45 6.47 7.00
CA ALA A 191 15.98 6.49 7.11
C ALA A 191 15.41 7.89 7.40
N ARG A 192 16.06 8.67 8.26
CA ARG A 192 15.63 10.03 8.58
C ARG A 192 15.75 10.97 7.38
N GLU A 193 16.88 10.95 6.72
CA GLU A 193 17.15 11.82 5.57
C GLU A 193 16.24 11.47 4.38
N LEU A 194 16.00 10.17 4.15
CA LEU A 194 15.04 9.70 3.14
C LEU A 194 13.61 10.18 3.46
N ALA A 195 13.17 10.09 4.72
CA ALA A 195 11.84 10.54 5.11
C ALA A 195 11.67 12.07 4.91
N GLU A 196 12.63 12.87 5.38
CA GLU A 196 12.63 14.33 5.24
C GLU A 196 12.70 14.75 3.75
N THR A 197 13.54 14.08 2.96
CA THR A 197 13.69 14.34 1.52
C THR A 197 12.42 13.95 0.77
N GLY A 198 11.84 12.80 1.09
CA GLY A 198 10.61 12.31 0.47
C GLY A 198 9.42 13.24 0.70
N ALA A 199 9.25 13.75 1.92
CA ALA A 199 8.21 14.74 2.22
C ALA A 199 8.36 16.02 1.38
N ARG A 200 9.58 16.52 1.19
CA ARG A 200 9.86 17.68 0.32
C ARG A 200 9.55 17.40 -1.16
N ILE A 201 9.90 16.20 -1.65
CA ILE A 201 9.61 15.77 -3.03
C ILE A 201 8.11 15.64 -3.23
N THR A 202 7.38 15.01 -2.29
CA THR A 202 5.91 14.89 -2.33
C THR A 202 5.22 16.25 -2.38
N ALA A 203 5.65 17.18 -1.51
CA ALA A 203 5.11 18.54 -1.49
C ALA A 203 5.36 19.29 -2.80
N ALA A 204 6.57 19.21 -3.36
CA ALA A 204 6.91 19.82 -4.65
C ALA A 204 6.11 19.20 -5.80
N ALA A 205 5.94 17.87 -5.81
CA ALA A 205 5.16 17.16 -6.83
C ALA A 205 3.69 17.59 -6.81
N ASN A 206 3.07 17.72 -5.64
CA ASN A 206 1.68 18.20 -5.52
C ASN A 206 1.49 19.64 -5.98
N GLN A 207 2.52 20.48 -5.91
CA GLN A 207 2.48 21.86 -6.40
C GLN A 207 2.65 21.96 -7.92
N GLN A 208 3.49 21.09 -8.51
CA GLN A 208 3.93 21.21 -9.91
C GLN A 208 3.32 20.16 -10.82
N ILE A 209 3.01 18.97 -10.31
CA ILE A 209 2.49 17.85 -11.10
C ILE A 209 1.02 17.63 -10.71
N LYS A 210 0.13 17.89 -11.67
CA LYS A 210 -1.31 17.62 -11.46
C LYS A 210 -1.57 16.12 -11.67
N PHE A 211 -1.82 15.41 -10.59
CA PHE A 211 -2.30 14.04 -10.63
C PHE A 211 -3.84 14.03 -10.55
N GLN A 212 -4.48 13.13 -11.29
CA GLN A 212 -5.92 12.90 -11.21
C GLN A 212 -6.22 11.42 -11.50
N HIS A 213 -6.86 10.75 -10.54
CA HIS A 213 -7.32 9.38 -10.77
C HIS A 213 -8.46 9.38 -11.81
N PRO A 214 -8.43 8.48 -12.81
CA PRO A 214 -9.35 8.54 -13.94
C PRO A 214 -10.82 8.28 -13.60
N THR A 215 -11.09 7.52 -12.53
CA THR A 215 -12.47 7.18 -12.12
C THR A 215 -12.84 7.71 -10.74
N GLN A 216 -11.85 7.98 -9.86
CA GLN A 216 -12.06 8.56 -8.53
C GLN A 216 -11.72 10.05 -8.58
N GLN A 217 -12.71 10.89 -8.92
CA GLN A 217 -12.47 12.32 -9.18
C GLN A 217 -12.00 13.12 -7.98
N ASP A 218 -12.32 12.68 -6.76
CA ASP A 218 -11.86 13.28 -5.50
C ASP A 218 -10.46 12.82 -5.09
N TRP A 219 -9.83 11.87 -5.84
CA TRP A 219 -8.45 11.47 -5.66
C TRP A 219 -7.54 12.19 -6.66
N ASN A 220 -7.06 13.37 -6.27
CA ASN A 220 -6.34 14.31 -7.13
C ASN A 220 -5.02 14.80 -6.53
N LYS A 221 -4.39 13.99 -5.70
CA LYS A 221 -3.11 14.27 -5.04
C LYS A 221 -2.10 13.15 -5.25
N ILE A 222 -0.84 13.45 -5.08
CA ILE A 222 0.24 12.48 -4.90
C ILE A 222 0.43 12.29 -3.40
N SER A 223 0.24 11.05 -2.91
CA SER A 223 0.30 10.76 -1.48
C SER A 223 1.73 10.57 -0.99
N PHE A 224 2.59 9.93 -1.80
CA PHE A 224 3.86 9.43 -1.32
C PHE A 224 5.01 9.67 -2.31
N CYS A 225 6.22 9.81 -1.76
CA CYS A 225 7.46 9.68 -2.52
C CYS A 225 8.01 8.27 -2.37
N GLN A 226 8.21 7.57 -3.48
CA GLN A 226 8.87 6.28 -3.55
C GLN A 226 10.29 6.44 -4.07
N PHE A 227 11.26 6.11 -3.24
CA PHE A 227 12.67 5.98 -3.63
C PHE A 227 12.92 4.59 -4.19
N THR A 228 13.65 4.52 -5.31
CA THR A 228 13.99 3.27 -5.97
C THR A 228 15.47 3.21 -6.30
N LEU A 229 16.09 2.05 -6.19
CA LEU A 229 17.39 1.78 -6.79
C LEU A 229 17.24 1.15 -8.18
N PRO A 230 18.26 1.24 -9.05
CA PRO A 230 18.28 0.53 -10.32
C PRO A 230 18.00 -0.96 -10.13
N VAL A 231 17.33 -1.54 -11.11
CA VAL A 231 16.98 -2.98 -11.11
C VAL A 231 18.21 -3.80 -11.40
N GLU A 232 18.41 -4.87 -10.62
CA GLU A 232 19.41 -5.91 -10.85
C GLU A 232 18.73 -7.19 -11.34
N ILE A 233 19.30 -7.88 -12.31
CA ILE A 233 18.79 -9.16 -12.77
C ILE A 233 19.51 -10.27 -11.98
N LYS A 234 18.74 -11.06 -11.22
CA LYS A 234 19.25 -12.24 -10.49
C LYS A 234 18.44 -13.46 -10.92
N ASP A 235 19.11 -14.47 -11.43
CA ASP A 235 18.47 -15.69 -11.97
C ASP A 235 17.36 -15.42 -13.01
N GLY A 236 17.56 -14.39 -13.84
CA GLY A 236 16.61 -13.95 -14.84
C GLY A 236 15.39 -13.16 -14.31
N ILE A 237 15.36 -12.88 -13.00
CA ILE A 237 14.27 -12.13 -12.36
C ILE A 237 14.76 -10.72 -12.00
N PRO A 238 14.01 -9.66 -12.35
CA PRO A 238 14.28 -8.31 -11.89
C PRO A 238 14.15 -8.18 -10.36
N HIS A 239 15.18 -7.67 -9.73
CA HIS A 239 15.22 -7.33 -8.29
C HIS A 239 15.41 -5.83 -8.14
N GLY A 240 14.59 -5.20 -7.30
CA GLY A 240 14.68 -3.78 -7.01
C GLY A 240 14.51 -3.47 -5.54
N ARG A 241 15.33 -2.56 -5.02
CA ARG A 241 15.15 -2.02 -3.68
C ARG A 241 14.30 -0.76 -3.76
N ASN A 242 13.35 -0.62 -2.83
CA ASN A 242 12.54 0.59 -2.67
C ASN A 242 12.22 0.85 -1.21
N THR A 243 11.94 2.12 -0.94
CA THR A 243 11.28 2.56 0.29
C THR A 243 10.33 3.69 -0.03
N VAL A 244 9.32 3.87 0.80
CA VAL A 244 8.30 4.91 0.62
C VAL A 244 8.31 5.84 1.82
N ALA A 245 8.44 7.13 1.54
CA ALA A 245 8.27 8.17 2.55
C ALA A 245 6.79 8.47 2.74
N ILE A 246 6.35 8.37 3.98
CA ILE A 246 4.95 8.52 4.43
C ILE A 246 4.90 9.66 5.44
N ASP A 247 3.95 10.58 5.26
CA ASP A 247 3.71 11.64 6.23
C ASP A 247 3.26 11.07 7.60
N PRO A 248 3.67 11.69 8.71
CA PRO A 248 4.40 12.94 8.88
C PRO A 248 5.94 12.79 8.94
N GLY A 249 6.53 11.74 8.41
CA GLY A 249 7.99 11.58 8.38
C GLY A 249 8.45 10.20 8.84
N LYS A 250 7.83 9.12 8.31
CA LYS A 250 8.30 7.75 8.46
C LYS A 250 8.64 7.13 7.10
N LEU A 251 9.30 5.98 7.13
CA LEU A 251 9.46 5.12 5.96
C LEU A 251 8.64 3.84 6.16
N ASP A 252 8.08 3.34 5.06
CA ASP A 252 7.49 2.00 5.00
C ASP A 252 8.60 0.96 5.25
N ARG A 253 8.38 0.08 6.21
CA ARG A 253 9.32 -1.00 6.54
C ARG A 253 9.22 -2.16 5.56
N SER A 254 8.04 -2.36 4.98
CA SER A 254 7.84 -3.30 3.88
C SER A 254 8.33 -2.70 2.56
N PRO A 255 8.44 -3.51 1.48
CA PRO A 255 8.71 -2.96 0.14
C PRO A 255 7.60 -2.07 -0.41
N CYS A 256 6.53 -1.82 0.32
CA CYS A 256 5.30 -1.13 -0.06
C CYS A 256 4.53 -1.84 -1.20
N GLY A 257 3.44 -2.51 -0.87
CA GLY A 257 2.65 -3.26 -1.86
C GLY A 257 2.15 -2.39 -3.02
N THR A 258 1.51 -1.26 -2.71
CA THR A 258 1.01 -0.31 -3.72
C THR A 258 2.15 0.39 -4.46
N GLY A 259 3.25 0.72 -3.77
CA GLY A 259 4.46 1.26 -4.39
C GLY A 259 5.11 0.29 -5.39
N CYS A 260 5.19 -1.01 -5.05
CA CYS A 260 5.67 -2.01 -6.00
C CYS A 260 4.75 -2.11 -7.23
N SER A 261 3.42 -1.97 -7.07
CA SER A 261 2.46 -1.92 -8.20
C SER A 261 2.71 -0.72 -9.09
N ALA A 262 2.88 0.47 -8.49
CA ALA A 262 3.19 1.70 -9.20
C ALA A 262 4.51 1.57 -9.97
N ARG A 263 5.57 1.05 -9.32
CA ARG A 263 6.86 0.80 -9.97
C ARG A 263 6.77 -0.15 -11.16
N MET A 264 6.06 -1.29 -10.99
CA MET A 264 5.86 -2.24 -12.10
C MET A 264 5.02 -1.64 -13.23
N ALA A 265 4.06 -0.76 -12.93
CA ALA A 265 3.30 -0.06 -13.96
C ALA A 265 4.21 0.87 -14.78
N VAL A 266 5.16 1.58 -14.15
CA VAL A 266 6.19 2.37 -14.84
C VAL A 266 7.10 1.47 -15.68
N MET A 267 7.62 0.38 -15.12
CA MET A 267 8.48 -0.58 -15.85
C MET A 267 7.73 -1.19 -17.05
N HIS A 268 6.45 -1.51 -16.89
CA HIS A 268 5.63 -2.00 -17.99
C HIS A 268 5.41 -0.93 -19.08
N ALA A 269 5.14 0.31 -18.68
CA ALA A 269 4.98 1.43 -19.62
C ALA A 269 6.25 1.71 -20.43
N ARG A 270 7.43 1.47 -19.83
CA ARG A 270 8.75 1.54 -20.51
C ARG A 270 9.08 0.30 -21.35
N GLY A 271 8.26 -0.75 -21.29
CA GLY A 271 8.50 -2.02 -21.99
C GLY A 271 9.53 -2.94 -21.32
N GLU A 272 9.92 -2.63 -20.09
CA GLU A 272 10.87 -3.38 -19.27
C GLU A 272 10.26 -4.64 -18.64
N MET A 273 8.94 -4.69 -18.50
CA MET A 273 8.18 -5.84 -17.97
C MET A 273 6.91 -6.11 -18.78
N GLN A 274 6.52 -7.38 -18.84
CA GLN A 274 5.31 -7.84 -19.52
C GLN A 274 4.40 -8.64 -18.57
N VAL A 275 3.18 -8.95 -19.02
CA VAL A 275 2.27 -9.87 -18.29
C VAL A 275 2.95 -11.21 -18.09
N GLY A 276 2.91 -11.74 -16.89
CA GLY A 276 3.56 -12.96 -16.45
C GLY A 276 4.95 -12.75 -15.84
N ASP A 277 5.57 -11.59 -16.04
CA ASP A 277 6.89 -11.30 -15.49
C ASP A 277 6.84 -11.13 -13.97
N ARG A 278 7.87 -11.64 -13.31
CA ARG A 278 8.09 -11.53 -11.87
C ARG A 278 9.01 -10.35 -11.56
N PHE A 279 8.79 -9.75 -10.41
CA PHE A 279 9.64 -8.72 -9.83
C PHE A 279 9.81 -8.96 -8.34
N VAL A 280 11.05 -8.94 -7.85
CA VAL A 280 11.34 -9.05 -6.43
C VAL A 280 11.66 -7.67 -5.87
N ALA A 281 10.83 -7.22 -4.94
CA ALA A 281 11.04 -5.97 -4.25
C ALA A 281 11.65 -6.22 -2.87
N THR A 282 12.70 -5.48 -2.52
CA THR A 282 13.35 -5.51 -1.20
C THR A 282 13.20 -4.14 -0.54
N SER A 283 12.90 -4.13 0.76
CA SER A 283 12.72 -2.89 1.52
C SER A 283 14.02 -2.38 2.14
N ILE A 284 13.93 -1.24 2.83
CA ILE A 284 15.03 -0.66 3.61
C ILE A 284 15.52 -1.56 4.77
N ILE A 285 14.67 -2.46 5.26
CA ILE A 285 15.02 -3.46 6.31
C ILE A 285 15.25 -4.86 5.74
N ASP A 286 15.50 -4.99 4.43
CA ASP A 286 15.72 -6.25 3.72
C ASP A 286 14.51 -7.21 3.68
N SER A 287 13.33 -6.76 4.06
CA SER A 287 12.11 -7.53 3.88
C SER A 287 11.72 -7.60 2.39
N ARG A 288 10.88 -8.57 2.00
CA ARG A 288 10.71 -8.91 0.59
C ARG A 288 9.25 -9.10 0.19
N PHE A 289 8.88 -8.55 -0.98
CA PHE A 289 7.69 -8.92 -1.73
C PHE A 289 8.05 -9.57 -3.05
N ASP A 290 7.43 -10.72 -3.33
CA ASP A 290 7.42 -11.33 -4.65
C ASP A 290 6.20 -10.82 -5.41
N CYS A 291 6.42 -10.22 -6.56
CA CYS A 291 5.42 -9.52 -7.34
C CYS A 291 5.31 -10.10 -8.75
N THR A 292 4.12 -10.11 -9.34
CA THR A 292 3.89 -10.56 -10.71
C THR A 292 2.90 -9.64 -11.41
N ILE A 293 3.14 -9.30 -12.67
CA ILE A 293 2.13 -8.67 -13.52
C ILE A 293 1.14 -9.76 -13.94
N HIS A 294 -0.06 -9.73 -13.39
CA HIS A 294 -1.04 -10.79 -13.61
C HIS A 294 -1.79 -10.63 -14.94
N GLU A 295 -2.30 -9.43 -15.21
CA GLU A 295 -3.07 -9.15 -16.40
C GLU A 295 -3.00 -7.67 -16.81
N ARG A 296 -3.48 -7.38 -18.02
CA ARG A 296 -3.72 -6.02 -18.50
C ARG A 296 -5.22 -5.75 -18.47
N THR A 297 -5.62 -4.65 -17.88
CA THR A 297 -7.02 -4.21 -17.87
C THR A 297 -7.15 -2.78 -18.41
N LYS A 298 -8.34 -2.41 -18.80
CA LYS A 298 -8.66 -1.01 -19.17
C LYS A 298 -9.46 -0.40 -18.04
N ILE A 299 -9.11 0.82 -17.63
CA ILE A 299 -9.99 1.67 -16.82
C ILE A 299 -10.70 2.62 -17.76
N GLU A 300 -12.01 2.82 -17.64
CA GLU A 300 -12.74 3.78 -18.44
C GLU A 300 -12.10 5.18 -18.32
N ASN A 301 -12.09 5.93 -19.43
CA ASN A 301 -11.54 7.29 -19.54
C ASN A 301 -10.01 7.48 -19.55
N ILE A 302 -9.19 6.44 -19.58
CA ILE A 302 -7.78 6.62 -19.94
C ILE A 302 -7.57 6.35 -21.44
N ARG A 303 -6.84 7.24 -22.13
CA ARG A 303 -6.50 7.11 -23.55
C ARG A 303 -5.84 5.75 -23.83
N SER A 304 -6.04 5.23 -25.04
CA SER A 304 -5.66 3.87 -25.48
C SER A 304 -4.15 3.55 -25.37
N GLU A 305 -3.32 4.53 -25.05
CA GLU A 305 -1.86 4.39 -24.89
C GLU A 305 -1.43 4.14 -23.45
N GLU A 306 -2.29 4.35 -22.46
CA GLU A 306 -1.99 4.12 -21.05
C GLU A 306 -2.31 2.68 -20.68
N ARG A 307 -1.25 1.88 -20.50
CA ARG A 307 -1.33 0.45 -20.21
C ARG A 307 -1.36 0.21 -18.70
N ARG A 308 -2.10 -0.80 -18.27
CA ARG A 308 -2.38 -1.09 -16.87
C ARG A 308 -1.99 -2.48 -16.47
N VAL A 309 -1.64 -2.61 -15.21
CA VAL A 309 -1.07 -3.82 -14.64
C VAL A 309 -1.87 -4.20 -13.40
N GLY A 310 -2.44 -5.40 -13.42
CA GLY A 310 -2.94 -6.06 -12.22
C GLY A 310 -1.79 -6.79 -11.52
N LYS A 311 -1.83 -6.94 -10.20
CA LYS A 311 -0.70 -7.42 -9.43
C LYS A 311 -1.06 -8.42 -8.35
N GLU A 312 -0.17 -9.39 -8.18
CA GLU A 312 -0.05 -10.24 -7.00
C GLU A 312 1.14 -9.80 -6.13
N CYS A 313 0.92 -9.63 -4.83
CA CYS A 313 1.99 -9.53 -3.84
C CYS A 313 1.94 -10.75 -2.93
N ARG A 314 3.07 -11.44 -2.78
CA ARG A 314 3.26 -12.47 -1.76
C ARG A 314 4.15 -11.92 -0.67
N SER A 315 3.69 -11.97 0.58
CA SER A 315 4.54 -11.83 1.74
C SER A 315 4.57 -13.16 2.50
N ARG A 316 5.73 -13.47 3.11
CA ARG A 316 5.83 -14.53 4.10
C ARG A 316 5.70 -13.90 5.47
N TRP A 317 4.72 -14.35 6.24
CA TRP A 317 4.67 -14.04 7.65
C TRP A 317 5.74 -14.89 8.36
N SER A 318 6.70 -14.23 9.03
CA SER A 318 7.63 -14.91 9.92
C SER A 318 7.17 -14.65 11.34
N PRO A 319 6.79 -15.69 12.12
CA PRO A 319 6.61 -15.48 13.55
C PRO A 319 7.97 -15.11 14.14
N TYR A 320 8.01 -14.10 15.00
CA TYR A 320 9.20 -13.82 15.80
C TYR A 320 9.59 -15.06 16.59
N HIS A 321 10.85 -15.41 16.53
CA HIS A 321 11.50 -16.30 17.48
C HIS A 321 11.79 -15.57 18.77
#